data_5f0c186b533670d3c60b261c0cae0618
#
_entry.id   5f0c186b533670d3c60b261c0cae0618
#
_cell.length_a   1.000
_cell.length_b   1.000
_cell.length_c   1.000
_cell.angle_alpha   90.00
_cell.angle_beta   90.00
_cell.angle_gamma   90.00
#
_symmetry.space_group_name_H-M   'P 1'
#
loop_
_entity.id
_entity.type
_entity.pdbx_description
1 polymer ?
#
loop_
_entity_poly.entity_id
_entity_poly.type
_entity_poly.pdbx_seq_one_letter_code
_entity_poly.pdbx_strand_id
1 'polypeptide(L)'
;MATAALGALALLAVAGCRVDATAGPGLSPAPPPPATTEDARPPAPSPPPPPPTPSPAPTTATPKPPPPPPAPSATKPAAPAVLMRPGQTSEQVRELQARLASLGLFGRSPTGFYGDVTSEAVSAYQRKGALPVTGTTDAVTWDRLRAGTPRPTRDDLHPPTTLPLSKPDKRCLTGRVLCISKQSRSLAWMVDGKVRAAMDVRFGSQYTPTRDGAFKVYWKSRDHHSTLYDTPMPYALFFSGGQAVHYSKDFATQGYAGASHGCVNVRDKKKVAALFDQVREGDRVIVY
;
A
#
# COMPACT_ATOMS: atom_id res chain seq x y z
N MET A 1 40.52 46.87 -39.55
CA MET A 1 41.75 47.00 -38.71
C MET A 1 41.76 45.81 -37.79
N ALA A 2 42.72 44.96 -37.97
CA ALA A 2 42.91 43.70 -37.27
C ALA A 2 43.61 43.91 -35.92
N THR A 3 43.24 43.15 -34.90
CA THR A 3 44.22 42.75 -33.86
C THR A 3 43.82 41.39 -33.29
N ALA A 4 44.68 40.43 -33.60
CA ALA A 4 44.74 39.10 -33.02
C ALA A 4 45.44 39.17 -31.66
N ALA A 5 44.97 38.38 -30.70
CA ALA A 5 45.76 38.08 -29.48
C ALA A 5 45.76 36.54 -29.28
N LEU A 6 46.91 35.94 -29.45
CA LEU A 6 47.29 34.60 -29.03
C LEU A 6 47.40 34.56 -27.51
N GLY A 7 46.90 33.52 -26.87
CA GLY A 7 47.08 33.27 -25.45
C GLY A 7 47.33 31.76 -25.19
N ALA A 8 48.45 31.45 -24.63
CA ALA A 8 49.21 30.22 -24.54
C ALA A 8 48.51 29.02 -23.87
N LEU A 9 48.85 27.84 -24.40
CA LEU A 9 48.64 26.50 -23.84
C LEU A 9 49.57 26.29 -22.63
N ALA A 10 49.01 25.93 -21.49
CA ALA A 10 49.78 25.40 -20.36
C ALA A 10 49.37 23.91 -20.15
N LEU A 11 50.26 23.00 -20.55
CA LEU A 11 50.19 21.59 -20.20
C LEU A 11 50.67 21.41 -18.76
N LEU A 12 49.82 20.93 -17.88
CA LEU A 12 50.19 20.36 -16.58
C LEU A 12 50.11 18.86 -16.66
N ALA A 13 51.28 18.23 -16.71
CA ALA A 13 51.46 16.79 -16.52
C ALA A 13 51.32 16.48 -15.02
N VAL A 14 50.35 15.67 -14.64
CA VAL A 14 50.26 15.08 -13.30
C VAL A 14 50.65 13.61 -13.40
N ALA A 15 51.78 13.29 -12.74
CA ALA A 15 52.36 11.97 -12.62
C ALA A 15 51.39 11.03 -11.85
N GLY A 16 51.06 9.91 -12.48
CA GLY A 16 50.29 8.83 -11.85
C GLY A 16 51.14 8.02 -10.88
N CYS A 17 50.75 7.93 -9.63
CA CYS A 17 51.21 6.87 -8.73
C CYS A 17 50.31 5.64 -8.94
N ARG A 18 50.89 4.59 -9.51
CA ARG A 18 50.30 3.23 -9.48
C ARG A 18 50.56 2.69 -8.08
N VAL A 19 49.50 2.28 -7.41
CA VAL A 19 49.55 1.46 -6.20
C VAL A 19 49.19 0.04 -6.63
N ASP A 20 50.20 -0.84 -6.64
CA ASP A 20 50.02 -2.28 -6.79
C ASP A 20 49.31 -2.81 -5.54
N ALA A 21 48.09 -3.30 -5.70
CA ALA A 21 47.38 -4.04 -4.66
C ALA A 21 47.83 -5.51 -4.72
N THR A 22 48.80 -5.88 -3.87
CA THR A 22 49.07 -7.28 -3.56
C THR A 22 47.88 -7.94 -2.88
N ALA A 23 47.39 -9.00 -3.49
CA ALA A 23 46.37 -9.87 -2.93
C ALA A 23 46.89 -10.56 -1.66
N GLY A 24 46.28 -10.25 -0.52
CA GLY A 24 46.42 -10.99 0.72
C GLY A 24 45.38 -12.15 0.77
N PRO A 25 45.74 -13.31 1.38
CA PRO A 25 44.89 -14.47 1.41
C PRO A 25 43.66 -14.25 2.30
N GLY A 26 42.51 -14.74 1.80
CA GLY A 26 41.21 -14.61 2.43
C GLY A 26 41.12 -15.15 3.84
N LEU A 27 40.56 -14.38 4.72
CA LEU A 27 40.07 -14.85 6.01
C LEU A 27 38.59 -15.24 5.84
N SER A 28 38.34 -16.53 5.87
CA SER A 28 36.99 -17.09 6.04
C SER A 28 36.39 -16.59 7.37
N PRO A 29 35.13 -16.22 7.43
CA PRO A 29 34.47 -15.94 8.71
C PRO A 29 34.36 -17.24 9.53
N ALA A 30 34.76 -17.14 10.80
CA ALA A 30 34.67 -18.21 11.78
C ALA A 30 33.20 -18.60 12.01
N PRO A 31 32.89 -19.90 12.24
CA PRO A 31 31.54 -20.33 12.60
C PRO A 31 31.19 -19.81 14.01
N PRO A 32 29.87 -19.57 14.28
CA PRO A 32 29.43 -19.16 15.61
C PRO A 32 29.67 -20.26 16.64
N PRO A 33 29.95 -19.90 17.91
CA PRO A 33 30.16 -20.89 18.97
C PRO A 33 28.89 -21.72 19.21
N PRO A 34 29.04 -23.01 19.63
CA PRO A 34 27.91 -23.86 19.94
C PRO A 34 27.14 -23.30 21.14
N ALA A 35 25.82 -23.35 21.04
CA ALA A 35 24.94 -23.00 22.15
C ALA A 35 25.19 -23.93 23.33
N THR A 36 25.55 -23.37 24.47
CA THR A 36 25.66 -24.06 25.74
C THR A 36 24.25 -24.53 26.13
N THR A 37 24.04 -25.83 26.10
CA THR A 37 22.90 -26.48 26.73
C THR A 37 22.97 -26.25 28.23
N GLU A 38 22.07 -25.43 28.74
CA GLU A 38 21.85 -25.22 30.16
C GLU A 38 21.26 -26.50 30.75
N ASP A 39 22.02 -27.06 31.68
CA ASP A 39 21.77 -28.32 32.41
C ASP A 39 20.42 -28.22 33.14
N ALA A 40 19.46 -29.05 32.72
CA ALA A 40 18.14 -29.11 33.32
C ALA A 40 18.26 -29.81 34.71
N ARG A 41 18.29 -28.99 35.73
CA ARG A 41 18.17 -29.41 37.13
C ARG A 41 16.81 -30.11 37.33
N PRO A 42 16.74 -31.34 37.86
CA PRO A 42 15.47 -32.00 38.11
C PRO A 42 14.64 -31.21 39.16
N PRO A 43 13.30 -31.19 39.03
CA PRO A 43 12.45 -30.52 40.01
C PRO A 43 12.50 -31.20 41.35
N ALA A 44 12.55 -30.38 42.39
CA ALA A 44 12.50 -30.84 43.78
C ALA A 44 11.16 -31.52 44.08
N PRO A 45 11.15 -32.57 44.95
CA PRO A 45 9.93 -33.27 45.29
C PRO A 45 8.97 -32.36 46.08
N SER A 46 7.69 -32.46 45.72
CA SER A 46 6.61 -31.74 46.36
C SER A 46 6.46 -32.15 47.87
N PRO A 47 6.17 -31.20 48.76
CA PRO A 47 5.95 -31.51 50.17
C PRO A 47 4.67 -32.35 50.36
N PRO A 48 4.64 -33.26 51.38
CA PRO A 48 3.49 -34.10 51.66
C PRO A 48 2.27 -33.24 52.09
N PRO A 49 1.03 -33.74 51.83
CA PRO A 49 -0.17 -33.03 52.22
C PRO A 49 -0.34 -32.98 53.76
N PRO A 50 -0.92 -31.93 54.28
CA PRO A 50 -1.17 -31.78 55.74
C PRO A 50 -2.21 -32.85 56.20
N PRO A 51 -2.14 -33.26 57.47
CA PRO A 51 -3.06 -34.25 58.05
C PRO A 51 -4.52 -33.69 58.08
N PRO A 52 -5.53 -34.58 57.97
CA PRO A 52 -6.93 -34.18 57.97
C PRO A 52 -7.32 -33.55 59.34
N THR A 53 -7.92 -32.40 59.28
CA THR A 53 -8.51 -31.71 60.44
C THR A 53 -9.75 -32.48 60.90
N PRO A 54 -9.93 -32.70 62.23
CA PRO A 54 -11.10 -33.42 62.73
C PRO A 54 -12.40 -32.66 62.45
N SER A 55 -13.38 -33.40 61.92
CA SER A 55 -14.73 -32.91 61.61
C SER A 55 -15.46 -32.47 62.86
N PRO A 56 -16.04 -31.26 62.92
CA PRO A 56 -16.86 -30.87 64.04
C PRO A 56 -18.19 -31.63 64.04
N ALA A 57 -18.68 -31.93 65.24
CA ALA A 57 -19.93 -32.65 65.52
C ALA A 57 -21.15 -31.90 64.94
N PRO A 58 -22.23 -32.60 64.60
CA PRO A 58 -23.41 -31.97 63.98
C PRO A 58 -24.14 -31.10 65.04
N THR A 59 -24.13 -29.81 64.76
CA THR A 59 -24.98 -28.84 65.50
C THR A 59 -26.35 -28.85 64.80
N THR A 60 -27.41 -29.16 65.56
CA THR A 60 -28.79 -29.07 65.12
C THR A 60 -29.11 -27.62 64.72
N ALA A 61 -29.18 -27.35 63.39
CA ALA A 61 -29.53 -26.03 62.86
C ALA A 61 -31.05 -25.89 62.83
N THR A 62 -31.52 -24.85 63.44
CA THR A 62 -32.91 -24.29 63.30
C THR A 62 -33.17 -23.99 61.81
N PRO A 63 -34.37 -24.33 61.25
CA PRO A 63 -34.66 -24.07 59.87
C PRO A 63 -34.60 -22.56 59.56
N LYS A 64 -33.71 -22.16 58.69
CA LYS A 64 -33.65 -20.82 58.12
C LYS A 64 -34.82 -20.61 57.19
N PRO A 65 -35.56 -19.48 57.24
CA PRO A 65 -36.61 -19.21 56.29
C PRO A 65 -36.08 -19.24 54.83
N PRO A 66 -36.91 -19.68 53.87
CA PRO A 66 -36.51 -19.78 52.46
C PRO A 66 -36.07 -18.41 51.93
N PRO A 67 -35.02 -18.33 51.11
CA PRO A 67 -34.58 -17.09 50.48
C PRO A 67 -35.69 -16.53 49.62
N PRO A 68 -35.86 -15.19 49.54
CA PRO A 68 -36.81 -14.58 48.60
C PRO A 68 -36.47 -14.99 47.17
N PRO A 69 -37.51 -15.12 46.30
CA PRO A 69 -37.30 -15.48 44.90
C PRO A 69 -36.29 -14.49 44.26
N PRO A 70 -35.35 -14.97 43.38
CA PRO A 70 -34.40 -14.08 42.74
C PRO A 70 -35.18 -13.01 41.97
N ALA A 71 -34.82 -11.75 42.21
CA ALA A 71 -35.31 -10.63 41.41
C ALA A 71 -35.05 -10.92 39.93
N PRO A 72 -35.98 -10.60 39.00
CA PRO A 72 -35.75 -10.81 37.60
C PRO A 72 -34.46 -10.12 37.18
N SER A 73 -33.49 -10.92 36.76
CA SER A 73 -32.22 -10.42 36.21
C SER A 73 -32.55 -9.48 35.06
N ALA A 74 -32.24 -8.21 35.21
CA ALA A 74 -32.35 -7.24 34.15
C ALA A 74 -31.58 -7.78 32.92
N THR A 75 -32.31 -8.24 31.92
CA THR A 75 -31.70 -8.73 30.67
C THR A 75 -30.93 -7.58 30.06
N LYS A 76 -29.61 -7.64 30.13
CA LYS A 76 -28.73 -6.68 29.46
C LYS A 76 -29.16 -6.62 27.99
N PRO A 77 -29.43 -5.43 27.42
CA PRO A 77 -29.83 -5.34 26.02
C PRO A 77 -28.85 -6.13 25.15
N ALA A 78 -29.37 -7.00 24.31
CA ALA A 78 -28.58 -7.78 23.37
C ALA A 78 -27.74 -6.81 22.54
N ALA A 79 -26.44 -7.07 22.42
CA ALA A 79 -25.57 -6.26 21.59
C ALA A 79 -26.10 -6.26 20.14
N PRO A 80 -26.08 -5.12 19.41
CA PRO A 80 -26.56 -5.04 18.05
C PRO A 80 -25.89 -6.11 17.18
N ALA A 81 -26.68 -6.75 16.30
CA ALA A 81 -26.18 -7.78 15.41
C ALA A 81 -25.06 -7.22 14.49
N VAL A 82 -23.93 -7.90 14.44
CA VAL A 82 -22.82 -7.56 13.55
C VAL A 82 -23.19 -7.92 12.11
N LEU A 83 -23.21 -6.92 11.22
CA LEU A 83 -23.49 -7.08 9.79
C LEU A 83 -22.23 -7.39 8.97
N MET A 84 -21.11 -6.72 9.29
CA MET A 84 -19.83 -6.89 8.59
C MET A 84 -18.67 -6.92 9.59
N ARG A 85 -17.72 -7.82 9.35
CA ARG A 85 -16.56 -8.06 10.25
C ARG A 85 -15.29 -8.44 9.48
N PRO A 86 -14.11 -8.36 10.09
CA PRO A 86 -12.85 -8.80 9.50
C PRO A 86 -12.93 -10.21 8.90
N GLY A 87 -12.28 -10.39 7.75
CA GLY A 87 -12.27 -11.62 6.96
C GLY A 87 -13.41 -11.77 5.95
N GLN A 88 -14.46 -10.96 5.99
CA GLN A 88 -15.56 -11.02 5.04
C GLN A 88 -15.21 -10.34 3.71
N THR A 89 -15.76 -10.88 2.62
CA THR A 89 -15.70 -10.26 1.28
C THR A 89 -17.11 -10.15 0.72
N SER A 90 -17.55 -8.92 0.39
CA SER A 90 -18.87 -8.67 -0.21
C SER A 90 -18.96 -7.28 -0.85
N GLU A 91 -19.97 -7.08 -1.70
CA GLU A 91 -20.30 -5.74 -2.22
C GLU A 91 -20.78 -4.78 -1.12
N GLN A 92 -21.37 -5.28 -0.04
CA GLN A 92 -21.74 -4.46 1.10
C GLN A 92 -20.49 -3.92 1.84
N VAL A 93 -19.45 -4.74 1.98
CA VAL A 93 -18.15 -4.28 2.50
C VAL A 93 -17.53 -3.25 1.54
N ARG A 94 -17.66 -3.44 0.24
CA ARG A 94 -17.19 -2.46 -0.77
C ARG A 94 -17.93 -1.12 -0.62
N GLU A 95 -19.23 -1.16 -0.43
CA GLU A 95 -20.03 0.05 -0.18
C GLU A 95 -19.64 0.73 1.14
N LEU A 96 -19.40 -0.04 2.21
CA LEU A 96 -18.86 0.46 3.47
C LEU A 96 -17.54 1.23 3.25
N GLN A 97 -16.60 0.64 2.53
CA GLN A 97 -15.31 1.25 2.22
C GLN A 97 -15.45 2.54 1.41
N ALA A 98 -16.31 2.54 0.39
CA ALA A 98 -16.57 3.73 -0.42
C ALA A 98 -17.18 4.88 0.41
N ARG A 99 -18.12 4.59 1.30
CA ARG A 99 -18.70 5.59 2.22
C ARG A 99 -17.69 6.12 3.23
N LEU A 100 -16.83 5.26 3.78
CA LEU A 100 -15.74 5.68 4.67
C LEU A 100 -14.70 6.53 3.91
N ALA A 101 -14.44 6.21 2.64
CA ALA A 101 -13.56 7.00 1.78
C ALA A 101 -14.11 8.41 1.52
N SER A 102 -15.42 8.56 1.30
CA SER A 102 -16.06 9.87 1.12
C SER A 102 -15.92 10.79 2.35
N LEU A 103 -15.74 10.19 3.54
CA LEU A 103 -15.47 10.89 4.80
C LEU A 103 -13.97 11.10 5.08
N GLY A 104 -13.09 10.66 4.17
CA GLY A 104 -11.63 10.72 4.35
C GLY A 104 -11.08 9.71 5.39
N LEU A 105 -11.89 8.73 5.80
CA LEU A 105 -11.49 7.74 6.80
C LEU A 105 -10.91 6.46 6.21
N PHE A 106 -11.07 6.22 4.90
CA PHE A 106 -10.53 5.07 4.19
C PHE A 106 -9.65 5.56 3.02
N GLY A 107 -8.34 5.50 3.20
CA GLY A 107 -7.35 6.05 2.27
C GLY A 107 -6.97 5.13 1.11
N ARG A 108 -7.79 4.14 0.78
CA ARG A 108 -7.56 3.19 -0.32
C ARG A 108 -8.78 3.07 -1.21
N SER A 109 -8.61 2.46 -2.37
CA SER A 109 -9.77 2.07 -3.21
C SER A 109 -10.52 0.90 -2.59
N PRO A 110 -11.86 0.91 -2.62
CA PRO A 110 -12.68 -0.18 -2.11
C PRO A 110 -12.36 -1.51 -2.79
N THR A 111 -12.06 -2.52 -2.00
CA THR A 111 -11.74 -3.88 -2.47
C THR A 111 -12.89 -4.86 -2.27
N GLY A 112 -13.80 -4.55 -1.35
CA GLY A 112 -14.83 -5.45 -0.88
C GLY A 112 -14.35 -6.44 0.19
N PHE A 113 -13.05 -6.49 0.51
CA PHE A 113 -12.50 -7.31 1.58
C PHE A 113 -12.36 -6.51 2.89
N TYR A 114 -12.93 -7.02 3.97
CA TYR A 114 -12.86 -6.42 5.30
C TYR A 114 -11.55 -6.83 5.99
N GLY A 115 -10.47 -6.13 5.69
CA GLY A 115 -9.16 -6.29 6.35
C GLY A 115 -8.95 -5.27 7.47
N ASP A 116 -7.72 -5.24 8.01
CA ASP A 116 -7.32 -4.37 9.13
C ASP A 116 -7.57 -2.88 8.82
N VAL A 117 -7.22 -2.42 7.61
CA VAL A 117 -7.47 -1.03 7.18
C VAL A 117 -8.96 -0.67 7.23
N THR A 118 -9.84 -1.62 6.92
CA THR A 118 -11.30 -1.41 7.02
C THR A 118 -11.73 -1.35 8.49
N SER A 119 -11.20 -2.23 9.33
CA SER A 119 -11.47 -2.26 10.77
C SER A 119 -11.01 -0.96 11.45
N GLU A 120 -9.84 -0.46 11.10
CA GLU A 120 -9.29 0.82 11.58
C GLU A 120 -10.19 2.01 11.16
N ALA A 121 -10.62 2.03 9.90
CA ALA A 121 -11.49 3.07 9.36
C ALA A 121 -12.87 3.07 10.04
N VAL A 122 -13.45 1.88 10.28
CA VAL A 122 -14.69 1.73 11.05
C VAL A 122 -14.52 2.20 12.48
N SER A 123 -13.43 1.80 13.14
CA SER A 123 -13.11 2.26 14.50
C SER A 123 -12.97 3.78 14.58
N ALA A 124 -12.35 4.41 13.58
CA ALA A 124 -12.23 5.86 13.48
C ALA A 124 -13.61 6.53 13.31
N TYR A 125 -14.46 5.96 12.46
CA TYR A 125 -15.84 6.43 12.28
C TYR A 125 -16.65 6.32 13.57
N GLN A 126 -16.58 5.16 14.24
CA GLN A 126 -17.25 4.91 15.52
C GLN A 126 -16.82 5.90 16.60
N ARG A 127 -15.52 6.16 16.76
CA ARG A 127 -15.01 7.19 17.69
C ARG A 127 -15.57 8.57 17.38
N LYS A 128 -15.52 8.98 16.10
CA LYS A 128 -16.03 10.29 15.68
C LYS A 128 -17.55 10.43 15.91
N GLY A 129 -18.28 9.34 15.81
CA GLY A 129 -19.72 9.27 15.97
C GLY A 129 -20.18 8.99 17.43
N ALA A 130 -19.25 8.89 18.41
CA ALA A 130 -19.56 8.46 19.79
C ALA A 130 -20.34 7.12 19.84
N LEU A 131 -19.99 6.19 18.96
CA LEU A 131 -20.50 4.82 18.93
C LEU A 131 -19.53 3.88 19.66
N PRO A 132 -19.98 2.68 20.10
CA PRO A 132 -19.09 1.64 20.61
C PRO A 132 -17.99 1.33 19.60
N VAL A 133 -16.71 1.45 20.00
CA VAL A 133 -15.56 1.25 19.12
C VAL A 133 -15.21 -0.23 19.08
N THR A 134 -15.81 -0.95 18.14
CA THR A 134 -15.62 -2.40 17.98
C THR A 134 -14.77 -2.78 16.78
N GLY A 135 -14.58 -1.86 15.82
CA GLY A 135 -13.93 -2.14 14.54
C GLY A 135 -14.73 -3.08 13.63
N THR A 136 -15.94 -3.48 14.04
CA THR A 136 -16.92 -4.21 13.25
C THR A 136 -18.09 -3.30 12.92
N THR A 137 -18.84 -3.62 11.87
CA THR A 137 -20.01 -2.82 11.47
C THR A 137 -21.28 -3.54 11.90
N ASP A 138 -21.95 -3.02 12.91
CA ASP A 138 -23.30 -3.42 13.33
C ASP A 138 -24.38 -2.59 12.61
N ALA A 139 -25.65 -2.91 12.86
CA ALA A 139 -26.78 -2.21 12.23
C ALA A 139 -26.77 -0.72 12.54
N VAL A 140 -26.46 -0.32 13.79
CA VAL A 140 -26.45 1.09 14.21
C VAL A 140 -25.35 1.87 13.49
N THR A 141 -24.14 1.31 13.43
CA THR A 141 -23.01 1.90 12.70
C THR A 141 -23.34 2.04 11.21
N TRP A 142 -23.91 1.00 10.61
CA TRP A 142 -24.25 0.98 9.20
C TRP A 142 -25.33 2.01 8.82
N ASP A 143 -26.43 2.05 9.56
CA ASP A 143 -27.54 2.97 9.27
C ASP A 143 -27.11 4.43 9.45
N ARG A 144 -26.31 4.71 10.48
CA ARG A 144 -25.77 6.06 10.70
C ARG A 144 -24.80 6.48 9.58
N LEU A 145 -23.95 5.56 9.11
CA LEU A 145 -23.05 5.84 8.00
C LEU A 145 -23.84 6.10 6.70
N ARG A 146 -24.87 5.31 6.43
CA ARG A 146 -25.74 5.52 5.26
C ARG A 146 -26.48 6.84 5.30
N ALA A 147 -26.99 7.21 6.45
CA ALA A 147 -27.71 8.49 6.63
C ALA A 147 -26.76 9.70 6.48
N GLY A 148 -25.49 9.56 6.90
CA GLY A 148 -24.50 10.63 6.88
C GLY A 148 -23.66 10.73 5.60
N THR A 149 -23.87 9.86 4.60
CA THR A 149 -23.10 9.84 3.36
C THR A 149 -23.98 9.65 2.13
N PRO A 150 -23.63 10.26 0.99
CA PRO A 150 -24.35 10.01 -0.27
C PRO A 150 -24.20 8.54 -0.69
N ARG A 151 -25.14 8.06 -1.51
CA ARG A 151 -25.01 6.74 -2.12
C ARG A 151 -23.78 6.73 -3.05
N PRO A 152 -22.84 5.77 -2.89
CA PRO A 152 -21.69 5.68 -3.76
C PRO A 152 -22.09 5.41 -5.21
N THR A 153 -21.38 6.05 -6.13
CA THR A 153 -21.47 5.79 -7.57
C THR A 153 -20.72 4.49 -7.93
N ARG A 154 -20.85 4.04 -9.17
CA ARG A 154 -20.09 2.89 -9.66
C ARG A 154 -18.57 3.14 -9.59
N ASP A 155 -18.15 4.37 -9.89
CA ASP A 155 -16.73 4.73 -9.86
C ASP A 155 -16.19 4.82 -8.44
N ASP A 156 -17.01 5.20 -7.47
CA ASP A 156 -16.65 5.14 -6.05
C ASP A 156 -16.49 3.69 -5.56
N LEU A 157 -17.32 2.78 -6.04
CA LEU A 157 -17.27 1.36 -5.69
C LEU A 157 -16.12 0.63 -6.40
N HIS A 158 -15.85 0.97 -7.66
CA HIS A 158 -14.86 0.31 -8.52
C HIS A 158 -13.91 1.32 -9.18
N PRO A 159 -13.12 2.07 -8.38
CA PRO A 159 -12.19 3.03 -8.94
C PRO A 159 -11.13 2.34 -9.81
N PRO A 160 -10.63 3.03 -10.83
CA PRO A 160 -9.70 2.45 -11.80
C PRO A 160 -8.30 2.16 -11.24
N THR A 161 -7.99 2.64 -10.03
CA THR A 161 -6.66 2.56 -9.40
C THR A 161 -6.75 2.04 -7.97
N THR A 162 -5.67 1.45 -7.46
CA THR A 162 -5.58 0.92 -6.08
C THR A 162 -5.59 2.00 -5.01
N LEU A 163 -5.01 3.17 -5.32
CA LEU A 163 -5.06 4.37 -4.50
C LEU A 163 -5.94 5.41 -5.19
N PRO A 164 -6.66 6.24 -4.43
CA PRO A 164 -7.39 7.37 -5.01
C PRO A 164 -6.44 8.25 -5.84
N LEU A 165 -6.93 8.75 -6.98
CA LEU A 165 -6.17 9.68 -7.78
C LEU A 165 -5.86 10.94 -6.97
N SER A 166 -4.61 11.37 -6.97
CA SER A 166 -4.24 12.66 -6.41
C SER A 166 -4.80 13.80 -7.24
N LYS A 167 -4.91 14.98 -6.63
CA LYS A 167 -5.23 16.20 -7.38
C LYS A 167 -4.22 16.35 -8.52
N PRO A 168 -4.68 16.52 -9.77
CA PRO A 168 -3.78 16.65 -10.90
C PRO A 168 -2.95 17.95 -10.82
N ASP A 169 -1.69 17.86 -11.27
CA ASP A 169 -0.85 19.05 -11.46
C ASP A 169 -1.55 20.02 -12.44
N LYS A 170 -1.36 21.32 -12.23
CA LYS A 170 -1.97 22.37 -13.09
C LYS A 170 -1.63 22.17 -14.58
N ARG A 171 -0.43 21.67 -14.86
CA ARG A 171 0.03 21.35 -16.23
C ARG A 171 -0.77 20.23 -16.90
N CYS A 172 -1.49 19.42 -16.15
CA CYS A 172 -2.35 18.34 -16.67
C CYS A 172 -3.74 18.83 -17.11
N LEU A 173 -4.13 20.05 -16.81
CA LEU A 173 -5.52 20.52 -16.98
C LEU A 173 -5.87 20.97 -18.40
N THR A 174 -4.90 21.06 -19.30
CA THR A 174 -5.12 21.53 -20.68
C THR A 174 -4.48 20.57 -21.69
N GLY A 175 -5.13 20.42 -22.86
CA GLY A 175 -4.66 19.59 -23.96
C GLY A 175 -4.60 18.10 -23.61
N ARG A 176 -3.79 17.36 -24.36
CA ARG A 176 -3.61 15.91 -24.23
C ARG A 176 -2.39 15.61 -23.38
N VAL A 177 -2.55 14.86 -22.29
CA VAL A 177 -1.46 14.68 -21.31
C VAL A 177 -1.56 13.33 -20.56
N LEU A 178 -0.43 12.65 -20.44
CA LEU A 178 -0.21 11.58 -19.46
C LEU A 178 0.18 12.24 -18.13
N CYS A 179 -0.75 12.31 -17.21
CA CYS A 179 -0.59 12.92 -15.89
C CYS A 179 -0.20 11.84 -14.90
N ILE A 180 1.05 11.85 -14.44
CA ILE A 180 1.65 10.75 -13.67
C ILE A 180 2.02 11.25 -12.28
N SER A 181 1.30 10.77 -11.27
CA SER A 181 1.52 11.10 -9.87
C SER A 181 2.31 10.01 -9.15
N LYS A 182 3.45 10.39 -8.57
CA LYS A 182 4.23 9.49 -7.70
C LYS A 182 3.53 9.26 -6.36
N GLN A 183 2.82 10.26 -5.85
CA GLN A 183 2.11 10.16 -4.58
C GLN A 183 1.00 9.11 -4.61
N SER A 184 0.13 9.14 -5.63
CA SER A 184 -0.98 8.18 -5.79
C SER A 184 -0.57 6.94 -6.58
N ARG A 185 0.69 6.85 -7.04
CA ARG A 185 1.20 5.73 -7.87
C ARG A 185 0.27 5.44 -9.04
N SER A 186 -0.15 6.50 -9.71
CA SER A 186 -1.14 6.41 -10.79
C SER A 186 -0.74 7.23 -12.00
N LEU A 187 -1.18 6.77 -13.17
CA LEU A 187 -1.19 7.49 -14.42
C LEU A 187 -2.64 7.78 -14.78
N ALA A 188 -2.98 9.05 -15.03
CA ALA A 188 -4.24 9.47 -15.61
C ALA A 188 -3.98 9.98 -17.04
N TRP A 189 -4.63 9.38 -18.03
CA TRP A 189 -4.72 9.92 -19.38
C TRP A 189 -5.79 10.99 -19.38
N MET A 190 -5.40 12.22 -19.65
CA MET A 190 -6.28 13.37 -19.57
C MET A 190 -6.36 14.12 -20.91
N VAL A 191 -7.54 14.64 -21.21
CA VAL A 191 -7.80 15.52 -22.33
C VAL A 191 -8.59 16.72 -21.81
N ASP A 192 -8.02 17.91 -21.91
CA ASP A 192 -8.60 19.18 -21.45
C ASP A 192 -9.16 19.09 -20.02
N GLY A 193 -8.31 18.63 -19.12
CA GLY A 193 -8.62 18.50 -17.68
C GLY A 193 -9.54 17.34 -17.31
N LYS A 194 -10.05 16.58 -18.28
CA LYS A 194 -10.94 15.44 -18.03
C LYS A 194 -10.17 14.13 -18.09
N VAL A 195 -10.28 13.32 -17.05
CA VAL A 195 -9.71 11.96 -17.01
C VAL A 195 -10.47 11.07 -17.99
N ARG A 196 -9.74 10.46 -18.94
CA ARG A 196 -10.28 9.51 -19.93
C ARG A 196 -9.97 8.07 -19.58
N ALA A 197 -8.83 7.83 -18.96
CA ALA A 197 -8.45 6.53 -18.41
C ALA A 197 -7.51 6.76 -17.22
N ALA A 198 -7.49 5.79 -16.31
CA ALA A 198 -6.51 5.80 -15.22
C ALA A 198 -6.06 4.37 -14.90
N MET A 199 -4.82 4.26 -14.41
CA MET A 199 -4.20 2.98 -14.11
C MET A 199 -3.11 3.12 -13.05
N ASP A 200 -2.88 2.02 -12.34
CA ASP A 200 -1.79 1.94 -11.38
C ASP A 200 -0.44 1.91 -12.10
N VAL A 201 0.55 2.59 -11.51
CA VAL A 201 1.92 2.58 -12.01
C VAL A 201 2.92 2.33 -10.88
N ARG A 202 4.08 1.78 -11.26
CA ARG A 202 5.25 1.60 -10.40
C ARG A 202 6.44 2.31 -11.05
N PHE A 203 7.29 2.92 -10.23
CA PHE A 203 8.39 3.76 -10.64
C PHE A 203 9.76 3.11 -10.48
N GLY A 204 10.78 3.82 -10.89
CA GLY A 204 12.18 3.47 -10.67
C GLY A 204 12.57 3.45 -9.19
N SER A 205 13.65 2.72 -8.91
CA SER A 205 14.27 2.68 -7.58
C SER A 205 14.92 4.02 -7.21
N GLN A 206 15.39 4.12 -5.97
CA GLN A 206 16.21 5.29 -5.55
C GLN A 206 17.50 5.46 -6.36
N TYR A 207 18.05 4.39 -6.94
CA TYR A 207 19.26 4.42 -7.75
C TYR A 207 19.01 4.75 -9.22
N THR A 208 17.82 4.47 -9.70
CA THR A 208 17.39 4.73 -11.07
C THR A 208 15.98 5.38 -11.05
N PRO A 209 15.84 6.60 -10.51
CA PRO A 209 14.54 7.19 -10.30
C PRO A 209 13.85 7.55 -11.61
N THR A 210 12.54 7.43 -11.64
CA THR A 210 11.73 8.07 -12.68
C THR A 210 11.85 9.58 -12.54
N ARG A 211 12.23 10.26 -13.62
CA ARG A 211 12.45 11.71 -13.62
C ARG A 211 11.15 12.47 -13.47
N ASP A 212 11.14 13.45 -12.57
CA ASP A 212 10.05 14.41 -12.46
C ASP A 212 10.18 15.49 -13.52
N GLY A 213 9.06 16.06 -13.94
CA GLY A 213 9.09 17.15 -14.89
C GLY A 213 8.00 17.12 -15.95
N ALA A 214 8.21 17.97 -16.98
CA ALA A 214 7.36 18.05 -18.14
C ALA A 214 8.12 17.55 -19.37
N PHE A 215 7.55 16.52 -20.00
CA PHE A 215 8.12 15.85 -21.15
C PHE A 215 7.07 15.74 -22.27
N LYS A 216 7.48 15.15 -23.39
CA LYS A 216 6.61 14.73 -24.49
C LYS A 216 6.92 13.29 -24.87
N VAL A 217 5.91 12.55 -25.32
CA VAL A 217 6.14 11.27 -25.98
C VAL A 217 6.90 11.56 -27.27
N TYR A 218 8.12 11.08 -27.38
CA TYR A 218 8.94 11.31 -28.58
C TYR A 218 9.06 10.08 -29.48
N TRP A 219 8.71 8.90 -28.94
CA TRP A 219 8.74 7.64 -29.69
C TRP A 219 7.78 6.63 -29.07
N LYS A 220 7.19 5.81 -29.93
CA LYS A 220 6.26 4.73 -29.56
C LYS A 220 6.72 3.41 -30.16
N SER A 221 6.73 2.34 -29.36
CA SER A 221 7.04 1.00 -29.82
C SER A 221 6.10 -0.02 -29.19
N ARG A 222 5.36 -0.79 -30.05
CA ARG A 222 4.35 -1.73 -29.52
C ARG A 222 4.97 -2.94 -28.84
N ASP A 223 6.03 -3.48 -29.42
CA ASP A 223 6.69 -4.72 -28.98
C ASP A 223 8.18 -4.46 -28.69
N HIS A 224 8.45 -3.41 -27.93
CA HIS A 224 9.82 -3.03 -27.58
C HIS A 224 10.47 -4.04 -26.64
N HIS A 225 11.75 -4.32 -26.87
CA HIS A 225 12.63 -5.07 -25.98
C HIS A 225 13.85 -4.21 -25.63
N SER A 226 14.10 -4.01 -24.34
CA SER A 226 15.27 -3.26 -23.87
C SER A 226 16.52 -4.11 -24.01
N THR A 227 17.45 -3.68 -24.85
CA THR A 227 18.77 -4.34 -24.99
C THR A 227 19.65 -4.09 -23.78
N LEU A 228 19.46 -2.98 -23.06
CA LEU A 228 20.25 -2.63 -21.89
C LEU A 228 19.92 -3.51 -20.67
N TYR A 229 18.65 -3.86 -20.49
CA TYR A 229 18.17 -4.61 -19.33
C TYR A 229 17.62 -6.01 -19.69
N ASP A 230 17.70 -6.38 -20.97
CA ASP A 230 17.17 -7.63 -21.52
C ASP A 230 15.73 -7.91 -21.06
N THR A 231 14.86 -6.90 -21.19
CA THR A 231 13.50 -6.95 -20.66
C THR A 231 12.47 -6.52 -21.71
N PRO A 232 11.36 -7.28 -21.89
CA PRO A 232 10.26 -6.84 -22.71
C PRO A 232 9.58 -5.59 -22.15
N MET A 233 9.30 -4.62 -23.01
CA MET A 233 8.60 -3.38 -22.70
C MET A 233 7.41 -3.17 -23.66
N PRO A 234 6.39 -4.04 -23.66
CA PRO A 234 5.27 -3.92 -24.58
C PRO A 234 4.52 -2.60 -24.39
N TYR A 235 4.06 -2.02 -25.48
CA TYR A 235 3.33 -0.74 -25.51
C TYR A 235 4.14 0.44 -24.95
N ALA A 236 5.42 0.50 -25.28
CA ALA A 236 6.32 1.54 -24.77
C ALA A 236 6.02 2.90 -25.37
N LEU A 237 5.85 3.91 -24.51
CA LEU A 237 5.70 5.32 -24.82
C LEU A 237 6.90 6.05 -24.19
N PHE A 238 7.93 6.31 -24.99
CA PHE A 238 9.17 6.92 -24.54
C PHE A 238 9.02 8.43 -24.36
N PHE A 239 9.48 8.95 -23.20
CA PHE A 239 9.32 10.37 -22.88
C PHE A 239 10.58 11.06 -22.33
N SER A 240 11.56 10.33 -21.76
CA SER A 240 12.75 10.95 -21.17
C SER A 240 13.96 10.01 -21.16
N GLY A 241 14.92 10.19 -22.10
CA GLY A 241 16.22 9.52 -22.10
C GLY A 241 16.15 7.99 -21.85
N GLY A 242 15.32 7.29 -22.59
CA GLY A 242 15.07 5.85 -22.44
C GLY A 242 14.01 5.47 -21.42
N GLN A 243 13.51 6.40 -20.61
CA GLN A 243 12.36 6.13 -19.73
C GLN A 243 11.06 6.15 -20.54
N ALA A 244 10.23 5.16 -20.29
CA ALA A 244 8.95 4.97 -21.00
C ALA A 244 7.83 4.56 -20.03
N VAL A 245 6.59 4.87 -20.42
CA VAL A 245 5.41 4.18 -19.89
C VAL A 245 5.26 2.88 -20.67
N HIS A 246 5.17 1.72 -20.02
CA HIS A 246 5.00 0.43 -20.69
C HIS A 246 4.37 -0.63 -19.78
N TYR A 247 3.87 -1.73 -20.37
CA TYR A 247 3.44 -2.88 -19.58
C TYR A 247 4.64 -3.54 -18.89
N SER A 248 4.48 -3.95 -17.64
CA SER A 248 5.46 -4.74 -16.90
C SER A 248 4.80 -5.99 -16.32
N LYS A 249 5.24 -7.16 -16.79
CA LYS A 249 4.80 -8.45 -16.23
C LYS A 249 5.22 -8.59 -14.77
N ASP A 250 6.41 -8.10 -14.42
CA ASP A 250 6.91 -8.11 -13.06
C ASP A 250 6.01 -7.29 -12.11
N PHE A 251 5.61 -6.08 -12.51
CA PHE A 251 4.66 -5.28 -11.74
C PHE A 251 3.28 -5.96 -11.63
N ALA A 252 2.84 -6.65 -12.68
CA ALA A 252 1.58 -7.37 -12.66
C ALA A 252 1.57 -8.55 -11.67
N THR A 253 2.72 -9.22 -11.49
CA THR A 253 2.84 -10.41 -10.61
C THR A 253 3.24 -10.08 -9.19
N GLN A 254 4.20 -9.15 -9.00
CA GLN A 254 4.78 -8.81 -7.70
C GLN A 254 4.18 -7.54 -7.07
N GLY A 255 3.36 -6.81 -7.81
CA GLY A 255 2.78 -5.55 -7.33
C GLY A 255 3.87 -4.52 -7.02
N TYR A 256 3.72 -3.84 -5.89
CA TYR A 256 4.63 -2.77 -5.48
C TYR A 256 5.91 -3.25 -4.76
N ALA A 257 6.09 -4.56 -4.59
CA ALA A 257 7.38 -5.13 -4.20
C ALA A 257 8.33 -5.04 -5.41
N GLY A 258 9.47 -4.35 -5.26
CA GLY A 258 10.40 -4.07 -6.34
C GLY A 258 10.18 -2.72 -7.04
N ALA A 259 10.98 -2.45 -8.07
CA ALA A 259 11.02 -1.18 -8.79
C ALA A 259 11.40 -1.38 -10.26
N SER A 260 11.27 -0.33 -11.09
CA SER A 260 11.84 -0.29 -12.44
C SER A 260 13.24 0.34 -12.44
N HIS A 261 13.88 0.38 -13.62
CA HIS A 261 15.12 1.13 -13.86
C HIS A 261 14.83 2.56 -14.38
N GLY A 262 13.74 3.16 -13.88
CA GLY A 262 13.35 4.53 -14.22
C GLY A 262 12.08 4.63 -15.07
N CYS A 263 11.61 3.55 -15.67
CA CYS A 263 10.37 3.53 -16.42
C CYS A 263 9.13 3.66 -15.51
N VAL A 264 8.03 4.07 -16.11
CA VAL A 264 6.69 4.04 -15.51
C VAL A 264 6.03 2.71 -15.90
N ASN A 265 6.14 1.72 -15.03
CA ASN A 265 5.60 0.40 -15.24
C ASN A 265 4.08 0.38 -15.03
N VAL A 266 3.32 -0.20 -15.94
CA VAL A 266 1.88 -0.44 -15.84
C VAL A 266 1.63 -1.93 -15.68
N ARG A 267 0.75 -2.34 -14.74
CA ARG A 267 0.43 -3.75 -14.53
C ARG A 267 -0.77 -4.26 -15.33
N ASP A 268 -1.66 -3.37 -15.75
CA ASP A 268 -2.83 -3.74 -16.56
C ASP A 268 -2.51 -3.65 -18.04
N LYS A 269 -2.23 -4.82 -18.65
CA LYS A 269 -1.86 -4.93 -20.07
C LYS A 269 -2.95 -4.39 -21.01
N LYS A 270 -4.24 -4.58 -20.67
CA LYS A 270 -5.35 -4.11 -21.49
C LYS A 270 -5.46 -2.58 -21.45
N LYS A 271 -5.32 -1.99 -20.26
CA LYS A 271 -5.38 -0.54 -20.12
C LYS A 271 -4.22 0.17 -20.82
N VAL A 272 -2.98 -0.34 -20.69
CA VAL A 272 -1.83 0.29 -21.38
C VAL A 272 -1.87 0.09 -22.88
N ALA A 273 -2.39 -1.03 -23.38
CA ALA A 273 -2.62 -1.24 -24.81
C ALA A 273 -3.62 -0.20 -25.37
N ALA A 274 -4.76 -0.03 -24.71
CA ALA A 274 -5.75 0.99 -25.08
C ALA A 274 -5.21 2.42 -24.97
N LEU A 275 -4.35 2.69 -24.00
CA LEU A 275 -3.64 3.97 -23.87
C LEU A 275 -2.68 4.18 -25.04
N PHE A 276 -1.88 3.17 -25.37
CA PHE A 276 -0.93 3.21 -26.47
C PHE A 276 -1.60 3.56 -27.81
N ASP A 277 -2.80 3.02 -28.07
CA ASP A 277 -3.54 3.30 -29.30
C ASP A 277 -4.06 4.76 -29.36
N GLN A 278 -4.34 5.36 -28.22
CA GLN A 278 -4.84 6.73 -28.13
C GLN A 278 -3.74 7.79 -28.12
N VAL A 279 -2.61 7.51 -27.47
CA VAL A 279 -1.50 8.46 -27.31
C VAL A 279 -0.75 8.64 -28.64
N ARG A 280 -0.35 9.87 -28.92
CA ARG A 280 0.42 10.25 -30.11
C ARG A 280 1.80 10.75 -29.70
N GLU A 281 2.76 10.66 -30.57
CA GLU A 281 4.01 11.41 -30.43
C GLU A 281 3.71 12.90 -30.36
N GLY A 282 4.40 13.61 -29.46
CA GLY A 282 4.10 15.00 -29.12
C GLY A 282 3.14 15.18 -27.96
N ASP A 283 2.33 14.18 -27.57
CA ASP A 283 1.48 14.27 -26.36
C ASP A 283 2.34 14.49 -25.12
N ARG A 284 1.87 15.34 -24.23
CA ARG A 284 2.62 15.71 -23.02
C ARG A 284 2.65 14.60 -21.99
N VAL A 285 3.74 14.57 -21.23
CA VAL A 285 3.91 13.70 -20.07
C VAL A 285 4.33 14.55 -18.89
N ILE A 286 3.53 14.59 -17.84
CA ILE A 286 3.83 15.31 -16.60
C ILE A 286 4.03 14.29 -15.51
N VAL A 287 5.23 14.27 -14.92
CA VAL A 287 5.58 13.42 -13.77
C VAL A 287 5.80 14.33 -12.55
N TYR A 288 5.09 14.05 -11.42
CA TYR A 288 5.12 14.88 -10.20
C TYR A 288 4.87 14.07 -8.92
#